data_09224fcf9f966d63d524076fbb717ee8
#
_entry.id   09224fcf9f966d63d524076fbb717ee8
#
_cell.length_a   1.000
_cell.length_b   1.000
_cell.length_c   1.000
_cell.angle_alpha   90.00
_cell.angle_beta   90.00
_cell.angle_gamma   90.00
#
_symmetry.space_group_name_H-M   'P 1'
#
loop_
_entity.id
_entity.type
_entity.pdbx_description
1 polymer ?
#
loop_
_entity_poly.entity_id
_entity_poly.type
_entity_poly.pdbx_seq_one_letter_code
_entity_poly.pdbx_strand_id
1 'polypeptide(L)'
;MECYQFSSGMSAKEQVAGMLENEQITPEMKGLIRIPQVEYFVNSGVGKRMGEAEKSGKLYREKPFVMGFSDDQLEAFGFAEHTTVLEKVSEELTLIQGIIDVFWIEKDGIVLLDYKTDRVDTEKELSERYAAQLKLYGEALNRVYENETDDQGNPLKVKERLLYSFRLGKVIPV
;
A
#
# COMPACT_ATOMS: atom_id res chain seq x y z
N MET A 1 -10.69 -0.94 -1.58
CA MET A 1 -10.26 -0.33 -0.29
C MET A 1 -10.02 1.19 -0.41
N GLU A 2 -9.81 1.67 -1.60
CA GLU A 2 -9.58 3.10 -1.90
C GLU A 2 -10.62 4.04 -1.26
N CYS A 3 -11.90 3.79 -1.49
CA CYS A 3 -12.99 4.63 -1.01
C CYS A 3 -13.52 4.25 0.39
N TYR A 4 -12.98 3.21 1.03
CA TYR A 4 -13.46 2.78 2.35
C TYR A 4 -13.05 3.77 3.43
N GLN A 5 -14.02 4.21 4.25
CA GLN A 5 -13.81 5.14 5.37
C GLN A 5 -13.72 4.37 6.69
N PHE A 6 -12.49 4.14 7.16
CA PHE A 6 -12.22 3.39 8.40
C PHE A 6 -12.76 4.08 9.65
N SER A 7 -12.83 5.41 9.64
CA SER A 7 -13.25 6.24 10.79
C SER A 7 -14.74 6.57 10.83
N SER A 8 -15.51 6.17 9.79
CA SER A 8 -16.93 6.56 9.67
C SER A 8 -17.86 5.92 10.70
N GLY A 9 -17.46 4.82 11.33
CA GLY A 9 -18.32 4.00 12.19
C GLY A 9 -19.35 3.15 11.43
N MET A 10 -19.45 3.27 10.10
CA MET A 10 -20.33 2.48 9.26
C MET A 10 -19.72 1.12 8.94
N SER A 11 -20.54 0.08 8.90
CA SER A 11 -20.12 -1.25 8.42
C SER A 11 -19.72 -1.21 6.94
N ALA A 12 -18.93 -2.20 6.50
CA ALA A 12 -18.59 -2.35 5.09
C ALA A 12 -19.83 -2.48 4.19
N LYS A 13 -20.87 -3.14 4.69
CA LYS A 13 -22.14 -3.29 3.97
C LYS A 13 -22.83 -1.95 3.74
N GLU A 14 -22.89 -1.10 4.77
CA GLU A 14 -23.50 0.24 4.69
C GLU A 14 -22.71 1.15 3.76
N GLN A 15 -21.37 1.14 3.85
CA GLN A 15 -20.53 1.93 2.96
C GLN A 15 -20.66 1.52 1.50
N VAL A 16 -20.67 0.20 1.21
CA VAL A 16 -20.88 -0.30 -0.16
C VAL A 16 -22.29 0.03 -0.68
N ALA A 17 -23.31 0.05 0.19
CA ALA A 17 -24.64 0.49 -0.20
C ALA A 17 -24.65 1.98 -0.57
N GLY A 18 -24.04 2.81 0.26
CA GLY A 18 -23.89 4.24 -0.02
C GLY A 18 -23.09 4.55 -1.29
N MET A 19 -22.00 3.79 -1.54
CA MET A 19 -21.24 3.91 -2.80
C MET A 19 -22.09 3.61 -4.03
N LEU A 20 -22.99 2.63 -3.94
CA LEU A 20 -23.92 2.32 -5.03
C LEU A 20 -24.97 3.42 -5.22
N GLU A 21 -25.56 3.92 -4.13
CA GLU A 21 -26.55 5.01 -4.15
C GLU A 21 -25.96 6.30 -4.73
N ASN A 22 -24.68 6.58 -4.44
CA ASN A 22 -23.96 7.73 -4.96
C ASN A 22 -23.27 7.50 -6.32
N GLU A 23 -23.58 6.41 -7.01
CA GLU A 23 -23.04 6.05 -8.33
C GLU A 23 -21.49 5.95 -8.39
N GLN A 24 -20.84 5.75 -7.24
CA GLN A 24 -19.40 5.56 -7.15
C GLN A 24 -18.96 4.15 -7.59
N ILE A 25 -19.88 3.19 -7.51
CA ILE A 25 -19.71 1.82 -8.03
C ILE A 25 -20.96 1.38 -8.78
N THR A 26 -20.81 0.48 -9.75
CA THR A 26 -21.94 -0.10 -10.47
C THR A 26 -22.53 -1.30 -9.72
N PRO A 27 -23.77 -1.74 -10.05
CA PRO A 27 -24.34 -2.97 -9.50
C PRO A 27 -23.47 -4.21 -9.75
N GLU A 28 -22.81 -4.28 -10.92
CA GLU A 28 -21.88 -5.35 -11.25
C GLU A 28 -20.65 -5.33 -10.33
N MET A 29 -20.06 -4.18 -10.13
CA MET A 29 -18.92 -3.99 -9.19
C MET A 29 -19.31 -4.39 -7.77
N LYS A 30 -20.51 -3.97 -7.30
CA LYS A 30 -21.04 -4.39 -5.99
C LYS A 30 -21.11 -5.91 -5.89
N GLY A 31 -21.53 -6.61 -6.95
CA GLY A 31 -21.63 -8.08 -6.99
C GLY A 31 -20.27 -8.79 -6.82
N LEU A 32 -19.16 -8.11 -7.14
CA LEU A 32 -17.81 -8.64 -6.99
C LEU A 32 -17.21 -8.40 -5.58
N ILE A 33 -17.76 -7.45 -4.82
CA ILE A 33 -17.24 -7.10 -3.49
C ILE A 33 -17.66 -8.17 -2.47
N ARG A 34 -16.66 -8.79 -1.86
CA ARG A 34 -16.86 -9.79 -0.81
C ARG A 34 -16.88 -9.11 0.56
N ILE A 35 -18.03 -8.62 0.97
CA ILE A 35 -18.23 -7.89 2.24
C ILE A 35 -17.55 -8.57 3.44
N PRO A 36 -17.70 -9.90 3.67
CA PRO A 36 -17.05 -10.54 4.82
C PRO A 36 -15.52 -10.43 4.82
N GLN A 37 -14.89 -10.44 3.63
CA GLN A 37 -13.44 -10.27 3.52
C GLN A 37 -13.01 -8.84 3.84
N VAL A 38 -13.79 -7.85 3.42
CA VAL A 38 -13.55 -6.44 3.76
C VAL A 38 -13.71 -6.23 5.27
N GLU A 39 -14.78 -6.74 5.87
CA GLU A 39 -15.02 -6.65 7.32
C GLU A 39 -13.93 -7.34 8.12
N TYR A 40 -13.47 -8.50 7.67
CA TYR A 40 -12.36 -9.19 8.31
C TYR A 40 -11.08 -8.35 8.34
N PHE A 41 -10.73 -7.72 7.20
CA PHE A 41 -9.58 -6.81 7.12
C PHE A 41 -9.74 -5.59 8.02
N VAL A 42 -10.87 -4.90 7.92
CA VAL A 42 -11.14 -3.67 8.67
C VAL A 42 -11.09 -3.89 10.18
N ASN A 43 -11.56 -5.04 10.65
CA ASN A 43 -11.53 -5.41 12.06
C ASN A 43 -10.18 -5.98 12.53
N SER A 44 -9.22 -6.19 11.62
CA SER A 44 -7.87 -6.63 11.95
C SER A 44 -7.08 -5.56 12.71
N GLY A 45 -5.93 -5.97 13.28
CA GLY A 45 -5.02 -5.01 13.91
C GLY A 45 -4.55 -3.91 12.96
N VAL A 46 -4.26 -4.26 11.70
CA VAL A 46 -3.87 -3.30 10.66
C VAL A 46 -5.02 -2.38 10.29
N GLY A 47 -6.23 -2.90 10.08
CA GLY A 47 -7.41 -2.08 9.80
C GLY A 47 -7.71 -1.05 10.90
N LYS A 48 -7.52 -1.42 12.17
CA LYS A 48 -7.66 -0.50 13.31
C LYS A 48 -6.59 0.60 13.30
N ARG A 49 -5.32 0.25 13.02
CA ARG A 49 -4.22 1.23 12.87
C ARG A 49 -4.52 2.23 11.75
N MET A 50 -5.03 1.75 10.62
CA MET A 50 -5.46 2.61 9.52
C MET A 50 -6.61 3.53 9.93
N GLY A 51 -7.55 3.05 10.72
CA GLY A 51 -8.65 3.87 11.27
C GLY A 51 -8.16 5.01 12.17
N GLU A 52 -7.18 4.76 13.03
CA GLU A 52 -6.56 5.80 13.85
C GLU A 52 -5.76 6.81 13.01
N ALA A 53 -5.04 6.32 12.01
CA ALA A 53 -4.32 7.19 11.06
C ALA A 53 -5.28 8.06 10.23
N GLU A 54 -6.43 7.52 9.81
CA GLU A 54 -7.45 8.29 9.10
C GLU A 54 -8.04 9.41 9.96
N LYS A 55 -8.37 9.12 11.22
CA LYS A 55 -8.87 10.13 12.19
C LYS A 55 -7.88 11.29 12.39
N SER A 56 -6.59 11.00 12.34
CA SER A 56 -5.52 12.00 12.49
C SER A 56 -5.09 12.65 11.18
N GLY A 57 -5.71 12.31 10.04
CA GLY A 57 -5.34 12.84 8.72
C GLY A 57 -4.00 12.31 8.20
N LYS A 58 -3.51 11.21 8.76
CA LYS A 58 -2.20 10.60 8.43
C LYS A 58 -2.32 9.32 7.60
N LEU A 59 -3.47 9.03 7.00
CA LEU A 59 -3.69 7.89 6.09
C LEU A 59 -3.71 8.39 4.65
N TYR A 60 -2.86 7.85 3.82
CA TYR A 60 -2.67 8.21 2.40
C TYR A 60 -2.97 7.01 1.52
N ARG A 61 -3.79 7.21 0.47
CA ARG A 61 -4.19 6.17 -0.48
C ARG A 61 -3.87 6.59 -1.90
N GLU A 62 -3.63 5.62 -2.77
CA GLU A 62 -3.45 5.82 -4.22
C GLU A 62 -2.48 6.96 -4.53
N LYS A 63 -1.28 6.92 -3.91
CA LYS A 63 -0.28 7.98 -4.08
C LYS A 63 0.64 7.66 -5.24
N PRO A 64 0.54 8.40 -6.36
CA PRO A 64 1.47 8.25 -7.46
C PRO A 64 2.85 8.77 -7.06
N PHE A 65 3.89 8.14 -7.59
CA PHE A 65 5.26 8.62 -7.52
C PHE A 65 5.97 8.45 -8.86
N VAL A 66 6.95 9.30 -9.11
CA VAL A 66 7.92 9.18 -10.20
C VAL A 66 9.29 9.45 -9.61
N MET A 67 10.23 8.52 -9.79
CA MET A 67 11.55 8.63 -9.15
C MET A 67 12.63 7.95 -9.97
N GLY A 68 13.82 8.55 -10.00
CA GLY A 68 15.02 7.97 -10.61
C GLY A 68 15.74 7.03 -9.66
N PHE A 69 16.13 5.87 -10.16
CA PHE A 69 16.95 4.88 -9.46
C PHE A 69 18.14 4.50 -10.32
N SER A 70 19.32 4.31 -9.72
CA SER A 70 20.46 3.73 -10.40
C SER A 70 20.26 2.23 -10.63
N ASP A 71 20.97 1.67 -11.61
CA ASP A 71 20.90 0.24 -11.89
C ASP A 71 21.32 -0.58 -10.65
N ASP A 72 22.35 -0.14 -9.91
CA ASP A 72 22.79 -0.77 -8.65
C ASP A 72 21.68 -0.80 -7.57
N GLN A 73 20.87 0.27 -7.49
CA GLN A 73 19.75 0.33 -6.55
C GLN A 73 18.63 -0.64 -6.95
N LEU A 74 18.33 -0.71 -8.24
CA LEU A 74 17.31 -1.64 -8.76
C LEU A 74 17.74 -3.09 -8.55
N GLU A 75 19.01 -3.42 -8.81
CA GLU A 75 19.57 -4.74 -8.55
C GLU A 75 19.50 -5.10 -7.05
N ALA A 76 19.86 -4.17 -6.16
CA ALA A 76 19.78 -4.35 -4.72
C ALA A 76 18.34 -4.56 -4.22
N PHE A 77 17.33 -4.04 -4.92
CA PHE A 77 15.92 -4.32 -4.64
C PHE A 77 15.45 -5.67 -5.18
N GLY A 78 16.21 -6.28 -6.10
CA GLY A 78 15.90 -7.57 -6.72
C GLY A 78 15.16 -7.45 -8.05
N PHE A 79 15.22 -6.28 -8.71
CA PHE A 79 14.77 -6.14 -10.08
C PHE A 79 15.87 -6.64 -11.01
N ALA A 80 15.63 -7.75 -11.71
CA ALA A 80 16.47 -8.15 -12.84
C ALA A 80 16.18 -7.27 -14.05
N GLU A 81 17.08 -7.22 -15.03
CA GLU A 81 17.14 -6.31 -16.21
C GLU A 81 15.85 -6.11 -17.03
N HIS A 82 14.74 -6.73 -16.70
CA HIS A 82 13.49 -6.75 -17.49
C HIS A 82 12.25 -6.16 -16.78
N THR A 83 12.43 -5.41 -15.71
CA THR A 83 11.28 -4.71 -15.10
C THR A 83 10.88 -3.55 -15.99
N THR A 84 9.58 -3.29 -16.11
CA THR A 84 8.98 -2.23 -16.97
C THR A 84 9.63 -0.87 -16.70
N VAL A 85 10.71 -0.63 -17.39
CA VAL A 85 11.50 0.60 -17.36
C VAL A 85 10.78 1.59 -18.27
N LEU A 86 10.36 2.71 -17.74
CA LEU A 86 9.61 3.70 -18.52
C LEU A 86 10.49 4.52 -19.45
N GLU A 87 11.68 4.91 -19.02
CA GLU A 87 12.67 5.57 -19.86
C GLU A 87 14.05 5.55 -19.17
N LYS A 88 15.12 5.20 -19.90
CA LYS A 88 16.48 5.56 -19.50
C LYS A 88 16.67 7.05 -19.77
N VAL A 89 16.69 7.85 -18.74
CA VAL A 89 16.89 9.30 -18.82
C VAL A 89 18.36 9.64 -18.96
N SER A 90 19.26 8.72 -18.55
CA SER A 90 20.71 8.78 -18.74
C SER A 90 21.28 7.38 -18.62
N GLU A 91 22.60 7.19 -18.91
CA GLU A 91 23.28 5.91 -18.64
C GLU A 91 23.33 5.55 -17.16
N GLU A 92 22.97 6.48 -16.25
CA GLU A 92 23.10 6.33 -14.79
C GLU A 92 21.77 6.19 -14.06
N LEU A 93 20.63 6.59 -14.64
CA LEU A 93 19.33 6.59 -13.96
C LEU A 93 18.19 6.02 -14.81
N THR A 94 17.47 5.12 -14.20
CA THR A 94 16.20 4.58 -14.70
C THR A 94 15.04 5.28 -14.01
N LEU A 95 14.12 5.87 -14.77
CA LEU A 95 12.91 6.50 -14.25
C LEU A 95 11.84 5.42 -14.01
N ILE A 96 11.36 5.34 -12.78
CA ILE A 96 10.28 4.43 -12.38
C ILE A 96 9.10 5.25 -11.89
N GLN A 97 7.93 4.90 -12.38
CA GLN A 97 6.66 5.41 -11.85
C GLN A 97 5.83 4.27 -11.26
N GLY A 98 5.01 4.61 -10.28
CA GLY A 98 4.10 3.67 -9.66
C GLY A 98 3.02 4.37 -8.86
N ILE A 99 2.09 3.59 -8.34
CA ILE A 99 1.06 4.04 -7.41
C ILE A 99 1.20 3.19 -6.15
N ILE A 100 1.33 3.85 -5.01
CA ILE A 100 1.35 3.21 -3.69
C ILE A 100 -0.10 3.09 -3.24
N ASP A 101 -0.59 1.87 -3.03
CA ASP A 101 -1.99 1.60 -2.66
C ASP A 101 -2.37 2.35 -1.38
N VAL A 102 -1.58 2.15 -0.32
CA VAL A 102 -1.81 2.81 0.96
C VAL A 102 -0.55 2.85 1.81
N PHE A 103 -0.36 3.97 2.50
CA PHE A 103 0.57 4.08 3.62
C PHE A 103 0.01 5.02 4.68
N TRP A 104 0.52 4.93 5.88
CA TRP A 104 0.17 5.86 6.95
C TRP A 104 1.37 6.16 7.83
N ILE A 105 1.28 7.31 8.52
CA ILE A 105 2.33 7.78 9.42
C ILE A 105 1.88 7.54 10.86
N GLU A 106 2.71 6.80 11.59
CA GLU A 106 2.59 6.58 13.03
C GLU A 106 3.63 7.43 13.77
N LYS A 107 3.63 7.35 15.09
CA LYS A 107 4.53 8.15 15.96
C LYS A 107 6.02 7.88 15.70
N ASP A 108 6.36 6.70 15.24
CA ASP A 108 7.72 6.17 15.12
C ASP A 108 8.09 5.74 13.68
N GLY A 109 7.30 6.16 12.68
CA GLY A 109 7.62 5.87 11.29
C GLY A 109 6.42 5.65 10.38
N ILE A 110 6.72 5.31 9.13
CA ILE A 110 5.75 5.05 8.07
C ILE A 110 5.47 3.56 8.00
N VAL A 111 4.21 3.19 7.83
CA VAL A 111 3.78 1.83 7.49
C VAL A 111 3.25 1.82 6.07
N LEU A 112 3.83 0.98 5.23
CA LEU A 112 3.43 0.75 3.84
C LEU A 112 2.63 -0.54 3.75
N LEU A 113 1.49 -0.53 3.07
CA LEU A 113 0.70 -1.73 2.81
C LEU A 113 0.21 -1.73 1.37
N ASP A 114 0.30 -2.90 0.75
CA ASP A 114 -0.15 -3.14 -0.61
C ASP A 114 -1.17 -4.30 -0.62
N TYR A 115 -2.27 -4.13 -1.34
CA TYR A 115 -3.36 -5.09 -1.39
C TYR A 115 -3.17 -6.08 -2.54
N LYS A 116 -3.31 -7.37 -2.25
CA LYS A 116 -3.16 -8.43 -3.23
C LYS A 116 -4.38 -9.34 -3.31
N THR A 117 -4.84 -9.55 -4.54
CA THR A 117 -5.95 -10.46 -4.86
C THR A 117 -5.48 -11.72 -5.59
N ASP A 118 -4.17 -11.91 -5.69
CA ASP A 118 -3.52 -13.02 -6.37
C ASP A 118 -3.98 -14.38 -5.87
N ARG A 119 -4.02 -15.34 -6.79
CA ARG A 119 -4.27 -16.74 -6.47
C ARG A 119 -2.97 -17.42 -6.06
N VAL A 120 -2.58 -17.22 -4.82
CA VAL A 120 -1.43 -17.87 -4.17
C VAL A 120 -1.93 -18.80 -3.08
N ASP A 121 -1.14 -19.79 -2.74
CA ASP A 121 -1.50 -20.76 -1.69
C ASP A 121 -0.67 -20.55 -0.41
N THR A 122 0.43 -19.81 -0.47
CA THR A 122 1.31 -19.55 0.68
C THR A 122 1.67 -18.08 0.84
N GLU A 123 1.91 -17.67 2.09
CA GLU A 123 2.44 -16.34 2.44
C GLU A 123 3.82 -16.11 1.83
N LYS A 124 4.67 -17.16 1.84
CA LYS A 124 6.03 -17.11 1.31
C LYS A 124 6.03 -16.77 -0.19
N GLU A 125 5.19 -17.45 -0.98
CA GLU A 125 5.08 -17.18 -2.41
C GLU A 125 4.70 -15.71 -2.69
N LEU A 126 3.75 -15.17 -1.91
CA LEU A 126 3.32 -13.79 -2.08
C LEU A 126 4.44 -12.82 -1.68
N SER A 127 5.07 -13.05 -0.53
CA SER A 127 6.18 -12.23 -0.05
C SER A 127 7.35 -12.19 -1.04
N GLU A 128 7.80 -13.34 -1.55
CA GLU A 128 8.89 -13.42 -2.53
C GLU A 128 8.55 -12.70 -3.84
N ARG A 129 7.30 -12.82 -4.31
CA ARG A 129 6.84 -12.19 -5.55
C ARG A 129 6.84 -10.65 -5.49
N TYR A 130 6.53 -10.08 -4.33
CA TYR A 130 6.33 -8.64 -4.17
C TYR A 130 7.39 -7.93 -3.33
N ALA A 131 8.41 -8.66 -2.83
CA ALA A 131 9.47 -8.08 -2.01
C ALA A 131 10.20 -6.92 -2.71
N ALA A 132 10.54 -7.06 -3.99
CA ALA A 132 11.21 -6.03 -4.78
C ALA A 132 10.33 -4.77 -4.90
N GLN A 133 9.04 -4.93 -5.20
CA GLN A 133 8.09 -3.83 -5.31
C GLN A 133 7.99 -3.04 -4.00
N LEU A 134 7.83 -3.74 -2.85
CA LEU A 134 7.69 -3.07 -1.57
C LEU A 134 8.98 -2.41 -1.08
N LYS A 135 10.15 -2.96 -1.43
CA LYS A 135 11.44 -2.28 -1.18
C LYS A 135 11.53 -0.97 -1.95
N LEU A 136 11.17 -1.00 -3.23
CA LEU A 136 11.18 0.18 -4.10
C LEU A 136 10.19 1.25 -3.61
N TYR A 137 8.96 0.87 -3.28
CA TYR A 137 7.96 1.78 -2.74
C TYR A 137 8.40 2.37 -1.40
N GLY A 138 9.01 1.54 -0.54
CA GLY A 138 9.56 2.01 0.73
C GLY A 138 10.69 3.02 0.56
N GLU A 139 11.57 2.81 -0.42
CA GLU A 139 12.62 3.77 -0.74
C GLU A 139 12.05 5.08 -1.32
N ALA A 140 11.06 4.99 -2.19
CA ALA A 140 10.37 6.16 -2.70
C ALA A 140 9.77 7.01 -1.56
N LEU A 141 9.10 6.38 -0.60
CA LEU A 141 8.58 7.07 0.58
C LEU A 141 9.70 7.66 1.44
N ASN A 142 10.79 6.92 1.68
CA ASN A 142 11.93 7.42 2.46
C ASN A 142 12.55 8.68 1.86
N ARG A 143 12.57 8.81 0.52
CA ARG A 143 13.05 10.01 -0.15
C ARG A 143 12.04 11.16 -0.12
N VAL A 144 10.75 10.86 -0.32
CA VAL A 144 9.69 11.88 -0.23
C VAL A 144 9.68 12.53 1.16
N TYR A 145 9.91 11.74 2.20
CA TYR A 145 9.85 12.17 3.61
C TYR A 145 11.25 12.40 4.23
N GLU A 146 12.31 12.54 3.43
CA GLU A 146 13.69 12.63 3.94
C GLU A 146 13.95 13.81 4.89
N ASN A 147 13.19 14.90 4.73
CA ASN A 147 13.29 16.10 5.53
C ASN A 147 12.28 16.16 6.69
N GLU A 148 11.47 15.12 6.87
CA GLU A 148 10.49 15.03 7.95
C GLU A 148 11.01 14.15 9.10
N THR A 149 10.50 14.41 10.30
CA THR A 149 10.85 13.65 11.50
C THR A 149 9.62 13.01 12.13
N ASP A 150 9.85 11.91 12.83
CA ASP A 150 8.87 11.28 13.70
C ASP A 150 8.58 12.12 14.96
N ASP A 151 7.65 11.66 15.81
CA ASP A 151 7.30 12.36 17.06
C ASP A 151 8.47 12.43 18.07
N GLN A 152 9.57 11.70 17.84
CA GLN A 152 10.78 11.68 18.66
C GLN A 152 11.92 12.52 18.07
N GLY A 153 11.73 13.11 16.90
CA GLY A 153 12.73 13.89 16.18
C GLY A 153 13.72 13.06 15.34
N ASN A 154 13.49 11.77 15.18
CA ASN A 154 14.29 10.95 14.27
C ASN A 154 13.80 11.10 12.83
N PRO A 155 14.66 10.89 11.81
CA PRO A 155 14.23 10.90 10.41
C PRO A 155 13.05 9.96 10.16
N LEU A 156 11.99 10.48 9.55
CA LEU A 156 10.80 9.70 9.25
C LEU A 156 11.12 8.65 8.17
N LYS A 157 10.98 7.37 8.49
CA LYS A 157 11.34 6.25 7.63
C LYS A 157 10.23 5.19 7.59
N VAL A 158 10.22 4.41 6.51
CA VAL A 158 9.36 3.23 6.42
C VAL A 158 9.89 2.17 7.40
N LYS A 159 9.10 1.88 8.44
CA LYS A 159 9.41 0.90 9.49
C LYS A 159 8.79 -0.48 9.23
N GLU A 160 7.67 -0.53 8.52
CA GLU A 160 6.98 -1.77 8.17
C GLU A 160 6.58 -1.75 6.70
N ARG A 161 6.77 -2.89 6.02
CA ARG A 161 6.25 -3.17 4.69
C ARG A 161 5.35 -4.38 4.78
N LEU A 162 4.11 -4.23 4.37
CA LEU A 162 3.07 -5.22 4.57
C LEU A 162 2.37 -5.52 3.24
N LEU A 163 2.05 -6.78 3.01
CA LEU A 163 1.07 -7.20 2.02
C LEU A 163 -0.22 -7.62 2.75
N TYR A 164 -1.36 -7.32 2.17
CA TYR A 164 -2.61 -7.93 2.59
C TYR A 164 -3.16 -8.81 1.48
N SER A 165 -3.21 -10.10 1.71
CA SER A 165 -3.82 -11.05 0.80
C SER A 165 -5.30 -11.23 1.13
N PHE A 166 -6.20 -10.79 0.23
CA PHE A 166 -7.63 -11.05 0.36
C PHE A 166 -7.95 -12.55 0.23
N ARG A 167 -7.16 -13.30 -0.55
CA ARG A 167 -7.34 -14.74 -0.68
C ARG A 167 -7.01 -15.49 0.60
N LEU A 168 -5.88 -15.18 1.21
CA LEU A 168 -5.43 -15.85 2.44
C LEU A 168 -6.09 -15.25 3.71
N GLY A 169 -6.66 -14.06 3.62
CA GLY A 169 -7.17 -13.31 4.76
C GLY A 169 -6.07 -12.92 5.74
N LYS A 170 -4.86 -12.61 5.25
CA LYS A 170 -3.68 -12.40 6.10
C LYS A 170 -2.91 -11.14 5.75
N VAL A 171 -2.33 -10.54 6.79
CA VAL A 171 -1.27 -9.53 6.70
C VAL A 171 0.06 -10.26 6.73
N ILE A 172 0.94 -9.96 5.78
CA ILE A 172 2.22 -10.63 5.55
C ILE A 172 3.32 -9.57 5.59
N PRO A 173 4.24 -9.59 6.57
CA PRO A 173 5.43 -8.74 6.57
C PRO A 173 6.39 -9.12 5.44
N VAL A 174 7.07 -8.09 4.87
CA VAL A 174 8.04 -8.23 3.75
C VAL A 174 9.32 -7.46 4.04
#